data_fa47d75880fb04240137ea8155024fdc
#
_entry.id   fa47d75880fb04240137ea8155024fdc
#
_cell.length_a   1.000
_cell.length_b   1.000
_cell.length_c   1.000
_cell.angle_alpha   90.00
_cell.angle_beta   90.00
_cell.angle_gamma   90.00
#
_symmetry.space_group_name_H-M   'P 1'
#
loop_
_entity.id
_entity.type
_entity.pdbx_description
1 polymer ?
#
loop_
_entity_poly.entity_id
_entity_poly.type
_entity_poly.pdbx_seq_one_letter_code
_entity_poly.pdbx_strand_id
1 'polypeptide(L)'
;MTTARRFRVPALLVALVAPLVAMAADVPAPGPVPAAGEASRRLNDLFKRYFEEYLELHPVSATYIGDNRYNDRIANDLGPEWRARWHAVNERYLADVRRIDPATLGREDRVSWEVFVRERTRQIESERFPDYLLPVDQHGGLATLMPMLGSGSNAQPFATTRDYEAWLGRLDGFPVWVDQAIANMREGVQRGVVQPRVVMERLLPQLDDMLVAKPEDSLFWTPAANFPEGVPAADRPRLEAAYRRAIAEQVLPAYRRLRDYVRDEYLPKCRTTIAWTALPDGQAWYQFYVSEHTTTDMGAQQIHEIGVAEVRRILGEMNGVRRTVGFQGDLPAFFDHLETDPRFYFTNGADLIEGFRVLKQRIDAALPKLFSVFPKADYEIREVEAPTTSEEVKIRTIFTW
;
A
#
# COMPACT_ATOMS: atom_id res chain seq x y z
N MET A 1 -31.55 24.32 8.54
CA MET A 1 -30.67 24.35 9.72
C MET A 1 -29.53 23.42 9.45
N THR A 2 -28.46 23.96 8.92
CA THR A 2 -27.29 23.20 8.46
C THR A 2 -26.36 23.01 9.67
N THR A 3 -26.31 21.82 10.20
CA THR A 3 -25.36 21.44 11.25
C THR A 3 -23.96 21.40 10.63
N ALA A 4 -23.13 22.40 10.95
CA ALA A 4 -21.72 22.40 10.62
C ALA A 4 -21.04 21.21 11.32
N ARG A 5 -20.68 20.16 10.57
CA ARG A 5 -19.87 19.04 11.04
C ARG A 5 -18.44 19.56 11.27
N ARG A 6 -17.97 19.41 12.48
CA ARG A 6 -16.64 19.83 12.93
C ARG A 6 -15.59 18.85 12.43
N PHE A 7 -14.54 19.35 11.77
CA PHE A 7 -13.37 18.56 11.40
C PHE A 7 -12.60 18.12 12.64
N ARG A 8 -12.44 16.80 12.81
CA ARG A 8 -11.77 16.20 13.96
C ARG A 8 -10.39 15.67 13.55
N VAL A 9 -9.35 16.47 13.76
CA VAL A 9 -7.97 15.98 13.79
C VAL A 9 -7.37 16.41 15.12
N PRO A 10 -7.02 15.49 16.02
CA PRO A 10 -6.44 15.87 17.30
C PRO A 10 -5.07 16.51 17.10
N ALA A 11 -4.92 17.75 17.51
CA ALA A 11 -3.67 18.50 17.54
C ALA A 11 -2.62 17.91 18.52
N LEU A 12 -2.88 16.75 19.10
CA LEU A 12 -2.07 16.13 20.15
C LEU A 12 -0.73 15.57 19.69
N LEU A 13 -0.46 15.52 18.39
CA LEU A 13 0.84 15.03 17.86
C LEU A 13 1.98 16.04 18.00
N VAL A 14 1.73 17.25 18.44
CA VAL A 14 2.73 18.34 18.49
C VAL A 14 3.41 18.48 19.87
N ALA A 15 2.87 17.90 20.92
CA ALA A 15 3.34 18.15 22.30
C ALA A 15 4.31 17.10 22.87
N LEU A 16 4.61 16.01 22.16
CA LEU A 16 5.44 14.89 22.67
C LEU A 16 6.85 14.83 22.05
N VAL A 17 7.41 15.96 21.64
CA VAL A 17 8.86 16.08 21.47
C VAL A 17 9.44 16.60 22.79
N ALA A 18 9.49 15.72 23.80
CA ALA A 18 10.39 15.92 24.92
C ALA A 18 11.83 16.07 24.35
N PRO A 19 12.68 16.93 24.90
CA PRO A 19 14.04 17.04 24.42
C PRO A 19 14.79 15.74 24.75
N LEU A 20 14.88 14.82 23.80
CA LEU A 20 15.98 13.89 23.77
C LEU A 20 17.22 14.75 23.52
N VAL A 21 17.88 15.12 24.60
CA VAL A 21 19.28 15.57 24.56
C VAL A 21 20.09 14.31 24.23
N ALA A 22 20.08 13.92 22.95
CA ALA A 22 21.01 12.97 22.42
C ALA A 22 22.38 13.68 22.45
N MET A 23 23.32 13.12 23.19
CA MET A 23 24.72 13.41 23.02
C MET A 23 25.07 13.19 21.56
N ALA A 24 25.21 14.26 20.79
CA ALA A 24 25.77 14.22 19.47
C ALA A 24 27.21 13.75 19.60
N ALA A 25 27.45 12.45 19.43
CA ALA A 25 28.80 11.99 19.13
C ALA A 25 29.15 12.60 17.76
N ASP A 26 30.32 13.25 17.69
CA ASP A 26 30.91 13.69 16.42
C ASP A 26 30.99 12.50 15.48
N VAL A 27 30.03 12.41 14.55
CA VAL A 27 30.08 11.44 13.45
C VAL A 27 31.01 12.05 12.40
N PRO A 28 32.20 11.48 12.17
CA PRO A 28 33.12 11.99 11.15
C PRO A 28 32.41 11.95 9.78
N ALA A 29 32.63 13.01 9.00
CA ALA A 29 32.13 13.07 7.63
C ALA A 29 32.53 11.78 6.87
N PRO A 30 31.64 11.18 6.07
CA PRO A 30 31.96 9.98 5.32
C PRO A 30 33.17 10.27 4.41
N GLY A 31 34.27 9.55 4.64
CA GLY A 31 35.42 9.58 3.78
C GLY A 31 35.08 9.13 2.36
N PRO A 32 35.93 9.35 1.35
CA PRO A 32 35.67 8.93 -0.02
C PRO A 32 35.35 7.43 -0.03
N VAL A 33 34.18 7.07 -0.62
CA VAL A 33 33.73 5.70 -0.72
C VAL A 33 34.80 4.91 -1.48
N PRO A 34 35.43 3.88 -0.89
CA PRO A 34 36.41 3.06 -1.62
C PRO A 34 35.77 2.47 -2.86
N ALA A 35 36.53 2.32 -3.96
CA ALA A 35 36.04 1.65 -5.14
C ALA A 35 35.45 0.29 -4.77
N ALA A 36 34.20 0.03 -5.13
CA ALA A 36 33.51 -1.20 -4.75
C ALA A 36 34.33 -2.43 -5.12
N GLY A 37 34.56 -3.32 -4.17
CA GLY A 37 35.26 -4.59 -4.38
C GLY A 37 34.56 -5.45 -5.45
N GLU A 38 35.24 -6.48 -5.96
CA GLU A 38 34.65 -7.38 -6.97
C GLU A 38 33.33 -8.02 -6.47
N ALA A 39 33.28 -8.46 -5.22
CA ALA A 39 32.10 -9.03 -4.60
C ALA A 39 30.93 -8.03 -4.56
N SER A 40 31.16 -6.78 -4.22
CA SER A 40 30.17 -5.71 -4.22
C SER A 40 29.64 -5.43 -5.63
N ARG A 41 30.50 -5.41 -6.65
CA ARG A 41 30.05 -5.26 -8.05
C ARG A 41 29.14 -6.42 -8.46
N ARG A 42 29.56 -7.67 -8.17
CA ARG A 42 28.75 -8.87 -8.48
C ARG A 42 27.39 -8.84 -7.78
N LEU A 43 27.33 -8.42 -6.52
CA LEU A 43 26.10 -8.27 -5.75
C LEU A 43 25.17 -7.22 -6.39
N ASN A 44 25.69 -6.05 -6.69
CA ASN A 44 24.91 -4.97 -7.30
C ASN A 44 24.41 -5.32 -8.70
N ASP A 45 25.20 -6.05 -9.50
CA ASP A 45 24.78 -6.55 -10.81
C ASP A 45 23.69 -7.63 -10.68
N LEU A 46 23.74 -8.46 -9.63
CA LEU A 46 22.69 -9.42 -9.34
C LEU A 46 21.39 -8.68 -8.98
N PHE A 47 21.45 -7.66 -8.13
CA PHE A 47 20.29 -6.86 -7.75
C PHE A 47 19.65 -6.17 -8.96
N LYS A 48 20.44 -5.58 -9.85
CA LYS A 48 19.94 -4.97 -11.08
C LYS A 48 19.18 -5.98 -11.95
N ARG A 49 19.75 -7.16 -12.19
CA ARG A 49 19.08 -8.20 -12.98
C ARG A 49 17.81 -8.70 -12.32
N TYR A 50 17.82 -8.91 -10.99
CA TYR A 50 16.63 -9.27 -10.23
C TYR A 50 15.55 -8.19 -10.37
N PHE A 51 15.91 -6.93 -10.22
CA PHE A 51 14.99 -5.81 -10.25
C PHE A 51 14.32 -5.67 -11.62
N GLU A 52 15.08 -5.81 -12.72
CA GLU A 52 14.50 -5.81 -14.07
C GLU A 52 13.48 -6.94 -14.27
N GLU A 53 13.80 -8.15 -13.82
CA GLU A 53 12.91 -9.30 -13.95
C GLU A 53 11.70 -9.19 -12.99
N TYR A 54 11.91 -8.62 -11.80
CA TYR A 54 10.84 -8.28 -10.89
C TYR A 54 9.85 -7.31 -11.53
N LEU A 55 10.30 -6.23 -12.16
CA LEU A 55 9.42 -5.24 -12.78
C LEU A 55 8.63 -5.83 -13.97
N GLU A 56 9.23 -6.72 -14.72
CA GLU A 56 8.52 -7.43 -15.79
C GLU A 56 7.37 -8.29 -15.26
N LEU A 57 7.60 -8.99 -14.14
CA LEU A 57 6.59 -9.82 -13.48
C LEU A 57 5.54 -9.00 -12.69
N HIS A 58 5.90 -7.79 -12.27
CA HIS A 58 5.06 -6.91 -11.46
C HIS A 58 4.84 -5.55 -12.15
N PRO A 59 4.14 -5.51 -13.29
CA PRO A 59 4.01 -4.31 -14.12
C PRO A 59 3.35 -3.14 -13.38
N VAL A 60 2.46 -3.38 -12.43
CA VAL A 60 1.85 -2.34 -11.60
C VAL A 60 2.87 -1.73 -10.64
N SER A 61 3.77 -2.53 -10.07
CA SER A 61 4.88 -2.02 -9.24
C SER A 61 5.83 -1.14 -10.05
N ALA A 62 6.10 -1.50 -11.32
CA ALA A 62 6.86 -0.65 -12.23
C ALA A 62 6.20 0.71 -12.42
N THR A 63 4.89 0.75 -12.64
CA THR A 63 4.13 2.01 -12.76
C THR A 63 4.28 2.88 -11.50
N TYR A 64 4.20 2.30 -10.29
CA TYR A 64 4.31 3.05 -9.04
C TYR A 64 5.68 3.67 -8.81
N ILE A 65 6.75 3.11 -9.36
CA ILE A 65 8.09 3.71 -9.29
C ILE A 65 8.41 4.61 -10.49
N GLY A 66 7.43 4.88 -11.36
CA GLY A 66 7.60 5.74 -12.55
C GLY A 66 8.22 5.05 -13.75
N ASP A 67 8.39 3.72 -13.74
CA ASP A 67 8.84 2.95 -14.91
C ASP A 67 7.64 2.59 -15.80
N ASN A 68 7.48 3.36 -16.88
CA ASN A 68 6.34 3.27 -17.77
C ASN A 68 6.44 2.16 -18.84
N ARG A 69 7.50 1.35 -18.82
CA ARG A 69 7.74 0.29 -19.82
C ARG A 69 6.63 -0.78 -19.86
N TYR A 70 5.93 -0.97 -18.75
CA TYR A 70 4.94 -2.03 -18.57
C TYR A 70 3.52 -1.51 -18.28
N ASN A 71 3.24 -0.25 -18.59
CA ASN A 71 1.93 0.38 -18.34
C ASN A 71 0.81 -0.20 -19.20
N ASP A 72 1.15 -1.03 -20.18
CA ASP A 72 0.24 -1.68 -21.13
C ASP A 72 -0.29 -3.04 -20.65
N ARG A 73 0.11 -3.53 -19.47
CA ARG A 73 -0.23 -4.87 -19.02
C ARG A 73 -0.51 -5.00 -17.53
N ILE A 74 -1.25 -6.06 -17.19
CA ILE A 74 -1.46 -6.58 -15.84
C ILE A 74 -0.94 -8.01 -15.81
N ALA A 75 -0.24 -8.38 -14.74
CA ALA A 75 0.09 -9.77 -14.49
C ALA A 75 -1.14 -10.53 -13.98
N ASN A 76 -1.37 -11.75 -14.46
CA ASN A 76 -2.27 -12.69 -13.80
C ASN A 76 -1.52 -13.39 -12.67
N ASP A 77 -1.19 -12.65 -11.61
CA ASP A 77 -0.38 -13.06 -10.47
C ASP A 77 -1.03 -14.17 -9.61
N LEU A 78 -2.33 -14.37 -9.78
CA LEU A 78 -3.09 -15.46 -9.18
C LEU A 78 -2.96 -16.78 -9.95
N GLY A 79 -2.54 -16.73 -11.20
CA GLY A 79 -2.44 -17.87 -12.09
C GLY A 79 -1.28 -18.81 -11.77
N PRO A 80 -1.43 -20.13 -12.01
CA PRO A 80 -0.40 -21.10 -11.69
C PRO A 80 0.90 -20.88 -12.46
N GLU A 81 0.83 -20.42 -13.71
CA GLU A 81 2.01 -20.15 -14.56
C GLU A 81 2.84 -18.99 -14.00
N TRP A 82 2.18 -17.91 -13.61
CA TRP A 82 2.87 -16.78 -13.00
C TRP A 82 3.51 -17.17 -11.67
N ARG A 83 2.77 -17.91 -10.81
CA ARG A 83 3.29 -18.38 -9.53
C ARG A 83 4.51 -19.29 -9.69
N ALA A 84 4.48 -20.21 -10.65
CA ALA A 84 5.62 -21.07 -10.96
C ALA A 84 6.84 -20.27 -11.49
N ARG A 85 6.61 -19.27 -12.33
CA ARG A 85 7.68 -18.37 -12.81
C ARG A 85 8.26 -17.55 -11.66
N TRP A 86 7.43 -17.01 -10.80
CA TRP A 86 7.85 -16.24 -9.62
C TRP A 86 8.64 -17.09 -8.63
N HIS A 87 8.21 -18.30 -8.36
CA HIS A 87 8.97 -19.29 -7.59
C HIS A 87 10.37 -19.53 -8.16
N ALA A 88 10.46 -19.85 -9.44
CA ALA A 88 11.72 -20.12 -10.11
C ALA A 88 12.68 -18.91 -10.07
N VAL A 89 12.15 -17.68 -10.18
CA VAL A 89 12.93 -16.45 -10.02
C VAL A 89 13.50 -16.36 -8.61
N ASN A 90 12.68 -16.56 -7.58
CA ASN A 90 13.12 -16.47 -6.19
C ASN A 90 14.17 -17.53 -5.85
N GLU A 91 13.99 -18.79 -6.27
CA GLU A 91 14.96 -19.85 -6.03
C GLU A 91 16.30 -19.56 -6.74
N ARG A 92 16.24 -19.17 -8.00
CA ARG A 92 17.46 -18.86 -8.78
C ARG A 92 18.25 -17.72 -8.14
N TYR A 93 17.62 -16.60 -7.81
CA TYR A 93 18.32 -15.46 -7.24
C TYR A 93 18.78 -15.71 -5.79
N LEU A 94 18.07 -16.53 -5.03
CA LEU A 94 18.52 -16.99 -3.73
C LEU A 94 19.77 -17.85 -3.84
N ALA A 95 19.81 -18.78 -4.80
CA ALA A 95 20.97 -19.62 -5.05
C ALA A 95 22.16 -18.77 -5.52
N ASP A 96 21.95 -17.81 -6.41
CA ASP A 96 23.01 -16.96 -6.95
C ASP A 96 23.60 -16.00 -5.89
N VAL A 97 22.78 -15.37 -5.06
CA VAL A 97 23.26 -14.47 -4.00
C VAL A 97 24.07 -15.23 -2.93
N ARG A 98 23.68 -16.47 -2.61
CA ARG A 98 24.41 -17.31 -1.65
C ARG A 98 25.81 -17.75 -2.14
N ARG A 99 26.11 -17.60 -3.42
CA ARG A 99 27.49 -17.82 -3.96
C ARG A 99 28.43 -16.64 -3.70
N ILE A 100 27.90 -15.52 -3.20
CA ILE A 100 28.70 -14.35 -2.81
C ILE A 100 28.99 -14.47 -1.31
N ASP A 101 30.28 -14.58 -0.96
CA ASP A 101 30.68 -14.64 0.45
C ASP A 101 30.44 -13.27 1.13
N PRO A 102 29.51 -13.17 2.11
CA PRO A 102 29.22 -11.92 2.79
C PRO A 102 30.39 -11.35 3.60
N ALA A 103 31.39 -12.18 3.94
CA ALA A 103 32.59 -11.71 4.64
C ALA A 103 33.47 -10.82 3.75
N THR A 104 33.34 -10.90 2.43
CA THR A 104 34.07 -10.09 1.45
C THR A 104 33.39 -8.76 1.11
N LEU A 105 32.17 -8.54 1.64
CA LEU A 105 31.35 -7.35 1.39
C LEU A 105 31.63 -6.26 2.43
N GLY A 106 31.54 -5.00 2.00
CA GLY A 106 31.45 -3.87 2.91
C GLY A 106 30.18 -3.92 3.77
N ARG A 107 30.11 -3.09 4.81
CA ARG A 107 29.00 -3.09 5.79
C ARG A 107 27.63 -2.93 5.12
N GLU A 108 27.46 -1.95 4.24
CA GLU A 108 26.20 -1.65 3.57
C GLU A 108 25.77 -2.76 2.61
N ASP A 109 26.71 -3.25 1.79
CA ASP A 109 26.44 -4.35 0.86
C ASP A 109 26.13 -5.66 1.62
N ARG A 110 26.74 -5.88 2.77
CA ARG A 110 26.42 -7.04 3.63
C ARG A 110 24.99 -6.95 4.15
N VAL A 111 24.55 -5.81 4.64
CA VAL A 111 23.16 -5.61 5.07
C VAL A 111 22.22 -5.84 3.90
N SER A 112 22.52 -5.30 2.73
CA SER A 112 21.72 -5.52 1.51
C SER A 112 21.66 -7.00 1.11
N TRP A 113 22.79 -7.72 1.22
CA TRP A 113 22.86 -9.16 1.00
C TRP A 113 21.99 -9.94 2.00
N GLU A 114 22.07 -9.63 3.30
CA GLU A 114 21.29 -10.27 4.35
C GLU A 114 19.78 -10.05 4.14
N VAL A 115 19.37 -8.83 3.85
CA VAL A 115 17.97 -8.48 3.54
C VAL A 115 17.49 -9.26 2.32
N PHE A 116 18.28 -9.27 1.24
CA PHE A 116 17.88 -9.96 0.02
C PHE A 116 17.75 -11.47 0.21
N VAL A 117 18.69 -12.11 0.92
CA VAL A 117 18.62 -13.53 1.26
C VAL A 117 17.38 -13.82 2.09
N ARG A 118 17.12 -13.00 3.10
CA ARG A 118 15.93 -13.13 3.94
C ARG A 118 14.65 -13.04 3.10
N GLU A 119 14.50 -11.97 2.32
CA GLU A 119 13.31 -11.73 1.51
C GLU A 119 13.04 -12.87 0.51
N ARG A 120 14.08 -13.38 -0.18
CA ARG A 120 13.89 -14.50 -1.11
C ARG A 120 13.54 -15.79 -0.38
N THR A 121 14.16 -16.04 0.77
CA THR A 121 13.85 -17.22 1.60
C THR A 121 12.41 -17.15 2.09
N ARG A 122 11.98 -16.01 2.63
CA ARG A 122 10.61 -15.82 3.13
C ARG A 122 9.57 -15.91 2.02
N GLN A 123 9.87 -15.38 0.84
CA GLN A 123 8.99 -15.50 -0.32
C GLN A 123 8.75 -16.97 -0.70
N ILE A 124 9.81 -17.79 -0.74
CA ILE A 124 9.68 -19.22 -1.02
C ILE A 124 8.91 -19.93 0.11
N GLU A 125 9.19 -19.61 1.37
CA GLU A 125 8.47 -20.17 2.51
C GLU A 125 6.98 -19.81 2.51
N SER A 126 6.60 -18.61 2.05
CA SER A 126 5.21 -18.15 2.01
C SER A 126 4.34 -19.00 1.09
N GLU A 127 4.93 -19.56 0.04
CA GLU A 127 4.23 -20.35 -0.99
C GLU A 127 3.60 -21.66 -0.46
N ARG A 128 4.02 -22.12 0.74
CA ARG A 128 3.36 -23.23 1.44
C ARG A 128 1.92 -22.91 1.87
N PHE A 129 1.58 -21.62 1.95
CA PHE A 129 0.27 -21.15 2.32
C PHE A 129 -0.49 -20.67 1.08
N PRO A 130 -1.72 -21.12 0.88
CA PRO A 130 -2.48 -20.84 -0.32
C PRO A 130 -3.21 -19.50 -0.25
N ASP A 131 -2.48 -18.39 -0.08
CA ASP A 131 -3.00 -17.01 -0.04
C ASP A 131 -3.69 -16.61 -1.33
N TYR A 132 -3.25 -17.17 -2.48
CA TYR A 132 -3.89 -16.98 -3.78
C TYR A 132 -5.36 -17.42 -3.84
N LEU A 133 -5.83 -18.19 -2.84
CA LEU A 133 -7.25 -18.56 -2.67
C LEU A 133 -8.09 -17.47 -2.02
N LEU A 134 -7.45 -16.40 -1.51
CA LEU A 134 -8.06 -15.24 -0.85
C LEU A 134 -7.78 -13.93 -1.63
N PRO A 135 -8.03 -13.87 -2.95
CA PRO A 135 -7.48 -12.84 -3.85
C PRO A 135 -8.09 -11.46 -3.68
N VAL A 136 -9.20 -11.31 -2.97
CA VAL A 136 -9.92 -10.04 -2.81
C VAL A 136 -10.36 -9.82 -1.37
N ASP A 137 -10.25 -8.58 -0.92
CA ASP A 137 -10.84 -8.06 0.31
C ASP A 137 -11.21 -6.56 0.13
N GLN A 138 -11.75 -5.92 1.18
CA GLN A 138 -12.17 -4.52 1.11
C GLN A 138 -11.02 -3.50 1.03
N HIS A 139 -9.78 -3.91 1.21
CA HIS A 139 -8.59 -3.04 1.19
C HIS A 139 -7.59 -3.42 0.10
N GLY A 140 -7.61 -4.65 -0.37
CA GLY A 140 -6.59 -5.21 -1.24
C GLY A 140 -7.12 -5.95 -2.45
N GLY A 141 -6.18 -6.28 -3.33
CA GLY A 141 -6.44 -6.96 -4.59
C GLY A 141 -6.60 -6.01 -5.77
N LEU A 142 -6.45 -6.58 -6.96
CA LEU A 142 -6.48 -5.81 -8.20
C LEU A 142 -7.84 -5.14 -8.44
N ALA A 143 -8.94 -5.76 -7.98
CA ALA A 143 -10.28 -5.20 -8.14
C ALA A 143 -10.48 -3.85 -7.43
N THR A 144 -9.81 -3.62 -6.30
CA THR A 144 -9.83 -2.33 -5.59
C THR A 144 -8.76 -1.36 -6.10
N LEU A 145 -7.66 -1.88 -6.65
CA LEU A 145 -6.55 -1.08 -7.16
C LEU A 145 -6.84 -0.49 -8.55
N MET A 146 -7.53 -1.22 -9.43
CA MET A 146 -7.81 -0.78 -10.81
C MET A 146 -8.56 0.56 -10.91
N PRO A 147 -9.62 0.83 -10.12
CA PRO A 147 -10.29 2.14 -10.16
C PRO A 147 -9.35 3.28 -9.78
N MET A 148 -8.45 3.06 -8.81
CA MET A 148 -7.48 4.08 -8.39
C MET A 148 -6.49 4.39 -9.51
N LEU A 149 -5.95 3.38 -10.20
CA LEU A 149 -5.06 3.58 -11.34
C LEU A 149 -5.79 4.26 -12.51
N GLY A 150 -7.03 3.85 -12.77
CA GLY A 150 -7.84 4.34 -13.89
C GLY A 150 -8.46 5.71 -13.69
N SER A 151 -8.41 6.29 -12.49
CA SER A 151 -9.00 7.59 -12.19
C SER A 151 -8.24 8.78 -12.83
N GLY A 152 -6.98 8.58 -13.25
CA GLY A 152 -6.12 9.64 -13.78
C GLY A 152 -5.42 10.48 -12.71
N SER A 153 -5.66 10.21 -11.44
CA SER A 153 -5.06 10.94 -10.30
C SER A 153 -4.03 10.12 -9.51
N ASN A 154 -3.64 8.95 -10.03
CA ASN A 154 -2.70 8.05 -9.38
C ASN A 154 -1.44 7.83 -10.25
N ALA A 155 -0.69 6.77 -9.99
CA ALA A 155 0.60 6.47 -10.62
C ALA A 155 0.52 6.20 -12.15
N GLN A 156 -0.63 5.77 -12.67
CA GLN A 156 -0.82 5.56 -14.12
C GLN A 156 -0.82 6.92 -14.84
N PRO A 157 0.09 7.19 -15.79
CA PRO A 157 0.10 8.44 -16.53
C PRO A 157 -1.01 8.48 -17.59
N PHE A 158 -1.53 9.69 -17.84
CA PHE A 158 -2.51 10.02 -18.89
C PHE A 158 -2.16 11.37 -19.56
N ALA A 159 -0.89 11.53 -19.93
CA ALA A 159 -0.40 12.78 -20.51
C ALA A 159 -0.36 12.77 -22.05
N THR A 160 -0.20 11.64 -22.67
CA THR A 160 0.00 11.46 -24.13
C THR A 160 -0.93 10.39 -24.70
N THR A 161 -1.16 10.40 -26.02
CA THR A 161 -1.90 9.32 -26.73
C THR A 161 -1.41 7.93 -26.36
N ARG A 162 -0.08 7.74 -26.23
CA ARG A 162 0.54 6.48 -25.86
C ARG A 162 0.12 6.02 -24.46
N ASP A 163 -0.02 6.93 -23.50
CA ASP A 163 -0.44 6.57 -22.15
C ASP A 163 -1.86 6.01 -22.13
N TYR A 164 -2.76 6.63 -22.91
CA TYR A 164 -4.13 6.19 -23.08
C TYR A 164 -4.20 4.80 -23.76
N GLU A 165 -3.39 4.58 -24.79
CA GLU A 165 -3.31 3.28 -25.47
C GLU A 165 -2.73 2.19 -24.55
N ALA A 166 -1.70 2.53 -23.76
CA ALA A 166 -1.14 1.62 -22.77
C ALA A 166 -2.18 1.24 -21.72
N TRP A 167 -2.96 2.19 -21.21
CA TRP A 167 -4.04 1.90 -20.28
C TRP A 167 -5.10 0.97 -20.87
N LEU A 168 -5.51 1.19 -22.12
CA LEU A 168 -6.44 0.28 -22.82
C LEU A 168 -5.89 -1.15 -22.89
N GLY A 169 -4.61 -1.32 -23.24
CA GLY A 169 -3.95 -2.62 -23.20
C GLY A 169 -3.93 -3.25 -21.80
N ARG A 170 -3.76 -2.42 -20.75
CA ARG A 170 -3.83 -2.89 -19.36
C ARG A 170 -5.22 -3.40 -18.99
N LEU A 171 -6.28 -2.77 -19.48
CA LEU A 171 -7.65 -3.19 -19.23
C LEU A 171 -7.97 -4.58 -19.80
N ASP A 172 -7.30 -5.00 -20.90
CA ASP A 172 -7.50 -6.35 -21.49
C ASP A 172 -7.13 -7.48 -20.48
N GLY A 173 -6.19 -7.23 -19.58
CA GLY A 173 -5.78 -8.20 -18.56
C GLY A 173 -6.74 -8.33 -17.38
N PHE A 174 -7.58 -7.33 -17.14
CA PHE A 174 -8.42 -7.30 -15.95
C PHE A 174 -9.52 -8.40 -15.94
N PRO A 175 -10.26 -8.66 -17.02
CA PRO A 175 -11.20 -9.79 -17.07
C PRO A 175 -10.53 -11.14 -16.81
N VAL A 176 -9.32 -11.35 -17.33
CA VAL A 176 -8.56 -12.60 -17.14
C VAL A 176 -8.20 -12.78 -15.66
N TRP A 177 -7.74 -11.72 -15.00
CA TRP A 177 -7.45 -11.74 -13.58
C TRP A 177 -8.71 -12.03 -12.73
N VAL A 178 -9.84 -11.39 -13.07
CA VAL A 178 -11.12 -11.62 -12.38
C VAL A 178 -11.58 -13.08 -12.49
N ASP A 179 -11.49 -13.65 -13.68
CA ASP A 179 -11.90 -15.05 -13.91
C ASP A 179 -10.98 -16.01 -13.14
N GLN A 180 -9.68 -15.71 -13.06
CA GLN A 180 -8.74 -16.47 -12.23
C GLN A 180 -9.06 -16.31 -10.73
N ALA A 181 -9.36 -15.09 -10.27
CA ALA A 181 -9.74 -14.84 -8.88
C ALA A 181 -10.98 -15.66 -8.49
N ILE A 182 -12.02 -15.68 -9.32
CA ILE A 182 -13.22 -16.49 -9.11
C ILE A 182 -12.87 -17.99 -9.06
N ALA A 183 -12.03 -18.47 -9.97
CA ALA A 183 -11.60 -19.87 -9.98
C ALA A 183 -10.85 -20.25 -8.69
N ASN A 184 -9.93 -19.40 -8.25
CA ASN A 184 -9.18 -19.61 -7.02
C ASN A 184 -10.09 -19.57 -5.78
N MET A 185 -11.03 -18.65 -5.72
CA MET A 185 -12.01 -18.58 -4.62
C MET A 185 -12.90 -19.81 -4.58
N ARG A 186 -13.29 -20.40 -5.74
CA ARG A 186 -14.01 -21.67 -5.81
C ARG A 186 -13.18 -22.85 -5.25
N GLU A 187 -11.91 -22.90 -5.62
CA GLU A 187 -10.98 -23.86 -5.01
C GLU A 187 -10.86 -23.63 -3.50
N GLY A 188 -10.77 -22.35 -3.07
CA GLY A 188 -10.76 -21.99 -1.66
C GLY A 188 -11.96 -22.52 -0.88
N VAL A 189 -13.17 -22.41 -1.44
CA VAL A 189 -14.39 -23.00 -0.85
C VAL A 189 -14.26 -24.51 -0.67
N GLN A 190 -13.73 -25.21 -1.66
CA GLN A 190 -13.53 -26.68 -1.59
C GLN A 190 -12.51 -27.06 -0.53
N ARG A 191 -11.48 -26.24 -0.32
CA ARG A 191 -10.38 -26.47 0.62
C ARG A 191 -10.62 -25.89 2.02
N GLY A 192 -11.74 -25.18 2.24
CA GLY A 192 -12.03 -24.49 3.50
C GLY A 192 -11.18 -23.24 3.74
N VAL A 193 -10.52 -22.71 2.69
CA VAL A 193 -9.74 -21.48 2.73
C VAL A 193 -10.61 -20.34 2.17
N VAL A 194 -11.36 -19.70 3.04
CA VAL A 194 -12.33 -18.67 2.67
C VAL A 194 -12.17 -17.41 3.53
N GLN A 195 -12.55 -16.28 2.98
CA GLN A 195 -12.57 -15.00 3.69
C GLN A 195 -13.57 -14.99 4.86
N PRO A 196 -13.37 -14.15 5.89
CA PRO A 196 -14.41 -13.86 6.87
C PRO A 196 -15.63 -13.20 6.19
N ARG A 197 -16.83 -13.59 6.62
CA ARG A 197 -18.08 -13.01 6.11
C ARG A 197 -18.10 -11.48 6.18
N VAL A 198 -17.68 -10.91 7.30
CA VAL A 198 -17.65 -9.44 7.51
C VAL A 198 -16.76 -8.70 6.51
N VAL A 199 -15.70 -9.35 6.01
CA VAL A 199 -14.81 -8.79 4.98
C VAL A 199 -15.54 -8.69 3.65
N MET A 200 -16.26 -9.76 3.27
CA MET A 200 -17.00 -9.81 2.01
C MET A 200 -18.26 -8.91 2.03
N GLU A 201 -18.92 -8.78 3.17
CA GLU A 201 -20.02 -7.84 3.36
C GLU A 201 -19.59 -6.38 3.17
N ARG A 202 -18.33 -6.05 3.51
CA ARG A 202 -17.74 -4.72 3.26
C ARG A 202 -17.23 -4.52 1.84
N LEU A 203 -16.82 -5.60 1.16
CA LEU A 203 -16.38 -5.55 -0.23
C LEU A 203 -17.56 -5.35 -1.20
N LEU A 204 -18.71 -5.98 -0.94
CA LEU A 204 -19.85 -5.96 -1.87
C LEU A 204 -20.31 -4.56 -2.28
N PRO A 205 -20.52 -3.59 -1.36
CA PRO A 205 -20.85 -2.21 -1.75
C PRO A 205 -19.81 -1.58 -2.68
N GLN A 206 -18.52 -1.84 -2.45
CA GLN A 206 -17.45 -1.32 -3.32
C GLN A 206 -17.53 -1.90 -4.74
N LEU A 207 -17.89 -3.17 -4.86
CA LEU A 207 -18.11 -3.80 -6.18
C LEU A 207 -19.40 -3.29 -6.84
N ASP A 208 -20.45 -3.02 -6.07
CA ASP A 208 -21.69 -2.42 -6.56
C ASP A 208 -21.45 -1.01 -7.12
N ASP A 209 -20.66 -0.20 -6.44
CA ASP A 209 -20.29 1.17 -6.85
C ASP A 209 -19.53 1.19 -8.20
N MET A 210 -18.86 0.10 -8.57
CA MET A 210 -18.23 -0.03 -9.89
C MET A 210 -19.22 -0.30 -11.03
N LEU A 211 -20.47 -0.67 -10.73
CA LEU A 211 -21.48 -1.06 -11.71
C LEU A 211 -22.39 0.11 -12.07
N VAL A 212 -21.90 0.96 -12.95
CA VAL A 212 -22.65 2.11 -13.47
C VAL A 212 -23.47 1.76 -14.70
N ALA A 213 -24.49 2.59 -15.00
CA ALA A 213 -25.38 2.37 -16.13
C ALA A 213 -24.74 2.72 -17.49
N LYS A 214 -23.87 3.72 -17.50
CA LYS A 214 -23.18 4.21 -18.71
C LYS A 214 -21.67 4.22 -18.47
N PRO A 215 -20.87 3.89 -19.48
CA PRO A 215 -19.41 3.98 -19.38
C PRO A 215 -18.89 5.34 -18.91
N GLU A 216 -19.57 6.42 -19.27
CA GLU A 216 -19.23 7.79 -18.95
C GLU A 216 -19.40 8.12 -17.45
N ASP A 217 -20.20 7.35 -16.74
CA ASP A 217 -20.40 7.49 -15.28
C ASP A 217 -19.34 6.72 -14.48
N SER A 218 -18.50 5.94 -15.17
CA SER A 218 -17.44 5.13 -14.54
C SER A 218 -16.22 5.98 -14.15
N LEU A 219 -15.59 5.65 -13.02
CA LEU A 219 -14.28 6.20 -12.65
C LEU A 219 -13.21 5.96 -13.73
N PHE A 220 -13.32 4.88 -14.47
CA PHE A 220 -12.42 4.56 -15.58
C PHE A 220 -12.56 5.52 -16.78
N TRP A 221 -13.67 6.28 -16.86
CA TRP A 221 -13.88 7.29 -17.89
C TRP A 221 -13.21 8.61 -17.58
N THR A 222 -12.86 8.88 -16.33
CA THR A 222 -12.33 10.18 -15.86
C THR A 222 -11.22 10.75 -16.76
N PRO A 223 -10.19 9.99 -17.17
CA PRO A 223 -9.15 10.49 -18.06
C PRO A 223 -9.67 10.88 -19.45
N ALA A 224 -10.67 10.16 -19.96
CA ALA A 224 -11.25 10.42 -21.30
C ALA A 224 -12.26 11.58 -21.31
N ALA A 225 -12.75 12.00 -20.14
CA ALA A 225 -13.65 13.15 -20.02
C ALA A 225 -12.92 14.48 -20.30
N ASN A 226 -11.63 14.58 -20.00
CA ASN A 226 -10.84 15.80 -20.16
C ASN A 226 -9.41 15.45 -20.61
N PHE A 227 -9.19 15.38 -21.92
CA PHE A 227 -7.86 15.12 -22.47
C PHE A 227 -6.90 16.29 -22.25
N PRO A 228 -5.66 16.03 -21.79
CA PRO A 228 -4.63 17.06 -21.68
C PRO A 228 -4.15 17.52 -23.08
N GLU A 229 -3.38 18.61 -23.12
CA GLU A 229 -2.81 19.16 -24.36
C GLU A 229 -1.89 18.18 -25.10
N GLY A 230 -1.21 17.28 -24.38
CA GLY A 230 -0.36 16.25 -24.96
C GLY A 230 -1.09 15.17 -25.77
N VAL A 231 -2.46 15.17 -25.76
CA VAL A 231 -3.27 14.31 -26.62
C VAL A 231 -3.82 15.13 -27.78
N PRO A 232 -3.35 14.91 -29.03
CA PRO A 232 -3.82 15.63 -30.21
C PRO A 232 -5.35 15.54 -30.40
N ALA A 233 -5.99 16.62 -30.82
CA ALA A 233 -7.43 16.66 -31.04
C ALA A 233 -7.91 15.59 -32.04
N ALA A 234 -7.09 15.22 -33.02
CA ALA A 234 -7.39 14.19 -34.01
C ALA A 234 -7.49 12.77 -33.38
N ASP A 235 -6.79 12.50 -32.29
CA ASP A 235 -6.77 11.19 -31.61
C ASP A 235 -7.95 11.02 -30.65
N ARG A 236 -8.48 12.12 -30.09
CA ARG A 236 -9.50 12.10 -29.04
C ARG A 236 -10.75 11.30 -29.37
N PRO A 237 -11.40 11.47 -30.55
CA PRO A 237 -12.61 10.68 -30.84
C PRO A 237 -12.35 9.16 -30.90
N ARG A 238 -11.19 8.77 -31.41
CA ARG A 238 -10.77 7.36 -31.44
C ARG A 238 -10.57 6.81 -30.04
N LEU A 239 -9.89 7.55 -29.18
CA LEU A 239 -9.62 7.17 -27.80
C LEU A 239 -10.93 7.09 -27.00
N GLU A 240 -11.83 8.09 -27.12
CA GLU A 240 -13.15 8.05 -26.48
C GLU A 240 -13.94 6.81 -26.86
N ALA A 241 -13.99 6.49 -28.16
CA ALA A 241 -14.67 5.29 -28.63
C ALA A 241 -14.05 4.00 -28.06
N ALA A 242 -12.70 3.93 -27.99
CA ALA A 242 -11.99 2.79 -27.43
C ALA A 242 -12.24 2.64 -25.93
N TYR A 243 -12.19 3.73 -25.16
CA TYR A 243 -12.48 3.76 -23.72
C TYR A 243 -13.91 3.31 -23.43
N ARG A 244 -14.88 3.89 -24.14
CA ARG A 244 -16.30 3.50 -23.99
C ARG A 244 -16.50 2.01 -24.21
N ARG A 245 -15.88 1.47 -25.27
CA ARG A 245 -15.96 0.04 -25.57
C ARG A 245 -15.27 -0.79 -24.50
N ALA A 246 -14.04 -0.46 -24.07
CA ALA A 246 -13.32 -1.20 -23.06
C ALA A 246 -14.07 -1.22 -21.72
N ILE A 247 -14.63 -0.09 -21.30
CA ILE A 247 -15.44 -0.02 -20.08
C ILE A 247 -16.70 -0.88 -20.23
N ALA A 248 -17.45 -0.75 -21.32
CA ALA A 248 -18.71 -1.45 -21.51
C ALA A 248 -18.55 -2.96 -21.71
N GLU A 249 -17.53 -3.40 -22.44
CA GLU A 249 -17.38 -4.78 -22.87
C GLU A 249 -16.40 -5.60 -22.01
N GLN A 250 -15.51 -4.95 -21.25
CA GLN A 250 -14.48 -5.61 -20.45
C GLN A 250 -14.64 -5.31 -18.96
N VAL A 251 -14.57 -4.02 -18.57
CA VAL A 251 -14.50 -3.61 -17.15
C VAL A 251 -15.81 -3.91 -16.43
N LEU A 252 -16.92 -3.36 -16.91
CA LEU A 252 -18.23 -3.55 -16.26
C LEU A 252 -18.66 -5.02 -16.20
N PRO A 253 -18.51 -5.83 -17.28
CA PRO A 253 -18.82 -7.25 -17.20
C PRO A 253 -17.92 -8.02 -16.23
N ALA A 254 -16.62 -7.67 -16.11
CA ALA A 254 -15.72 -8.32 -15.17
C ALA A 254 -16.14 -8.02 -13.72
N TYR A 255 -16.38 -6.76 -13.36
CA TYR A 255 -16.90 -6.41 -12.03
C TYR A 255 -18.24 -7.07 -11.73
N ARG A 256 -19.16 -7.15 -12.71
CA ARG A 256 -20.44 -7.82 -12.53
C ARG A 256 -20.26 -9.30 -12.21
N ARG A 257 -19.41 -10.01 -12.95
CA ARG A 257 -19.11 -11.43 -12.67
C ARG A 257 -18.53 -11.62 -11.26
N LEU A 258 -17.57 -10.78 -10.87
CA LEU A 258 -16.97 -10.86 -9.54
C LEU A 258 -18.01 -10.57 -8.45
N ARG A 259 -18.76 -9.49 -8.58
CA ARG A 259 -19.81 -9.09 -7.64
C ARG A 259 -20.87 -10.17 -7.48
N ASP A 260 -21.40 -10.69 -8.59
CA ASP A 260 -22.45 -11.72 -8.57
C ASP A 260 -21.93 -13.00 -7.93
N TYR A 261 -20.71 -13.43 -8.28
CA TYR A 261 -20.06 -14.58 -7.64
C TYR A 261 -19.88 -14.38 -6.13
N VAL A 262 -19.36 -13.23 -5.73
CA VAL A 262 -19.16 -12.92 -4.29
C VAL A 262 -20.49 -12.94 -3.54
N ARG A 263 -21.53 -12.30 -4.09
CA ARG A 263 -22.84 -12.20 -3.45
C ARG A 263 -23.57 -13.54 -3.37
N ASP A 264 -23.64 -14.27 -4.49
CA ASP A 264 -24.55 -15.39 -4.65
C ASP A 264 -23.92 -16.74 -4.28
N GLU A 265 -22.62 -16.92 -4.53
CA GLU A 265 -21.94 -18.19 -4.35
C GLU A 265 -20.96 -18.18 -3.14
N TYR A 266 -20.15 -17.12 -3.00
CA TYR A 266 -19.03 -17.11 -2.04
C TYR A 266 -19.45 -16.67 -0.65
N LEU A 267 -20.22 -15.57 -0.52
CA LEU A 267 -20.64 -15.03 0.78
C LEU A 267 -21.38 -16.05 1.67
N PRO A 268 -22.27 -16.92 1.12
CA PRO A 268 -22.88 -17.98 1.91
C PRO A 268 -21.88 -19.02 2.45
N LYS A 269 -20.70 -19.13 1.85
CA LYS A 269 -19.63 -20.08 2.23
C LYS A 269 -18.53 -19.45 3.08
N CYS A 270 -18.56 -18.13 3.28
CA CYS A 270 -17.61 -17.41 4.10
C CYS A 270 -17.66 -17.87 5.56
N ARG A 271 -16.50 -17.92 6.21
CA ARG A 271 -16.40 -18.22 7.64
C ARG A 271 -16.97 -17.10 8.50
N THR A 272 -17.55 -17.44 9.62
CA THR A 272 -18.05 -16.46 10.62
C THR A 272 -16.96 -15.97 11.57
N THR A 273 -15.88 -16.76 11.71
CA THR A 273 -14.70 -16.40 12.50
C THR A 273 -13.81 -15.43 11.74
N ILE A 274 -13.13 -14.53 12.47
CA ILE A 274 -12.20 -13.55 11.87
C ILE A 274 -10.72 -13.98 11.95
N ALA A 275 -10.39 -14.88 12.89
CA ALA A 275 -9.00 -15.26 13.16
C ALA A 275 -8.40 -16.11 12.03
N TRP A 276 -7.15 -15.86 11.68
CA TRP A 276 -6.37 -16.68 10.74
C TRP A 276 -6.25 -18.14 11.22
N THR A 277 -6.16 -18.35 12.53
CA THR A 277 -6.08 -19.68 13.15
C THR A 277 -7.29 -20.58 12.89
N ALA A 278 -8.38 -20.02 12.35
CA ALA A 278 -9.56 -20.80 11.95
C ALA A 278 -9.45 -21.40 10.52
N LEU A 279 -8.41 -21.04 9.76
CA LEU A 279 -8.12 -21.62 8.46
C LEU A 279 -7.39 -22.97 8.60
N PRO A 280 -7.44 -23.85 7.60
CA PRO A 280 -6.54 -25.01 7.52
C PRO A 280 -5.08 -24.54 7.68
N ASP A 281 -4.31 -25.24 8.53
CA ASP A 281 -2.94 -24.84 8.91
C ASP A 281 -2.81 -23.40 9.43
N GLY A 282 -3.91 -22.81 9.86
CA GLY A 282 -4.03 -21.39 10.21
C GLY A 282 -3.12 -20.94 11.35
N GLN A 283 -2.79 -21.84 12.30
CA GLN A 283 -1.84 -21.54 13.37
C GLN A 283 -0.42 -21.32 12.81
N ALA A 284 0.02 -22.21 11.92
CA ALA A 284 1.34 -22.10 11.28
C ALA A 284 1.38 -20.90 10.33
N TRP A 285 0.28 -20.64 9.60
CA TRP A 285 0.15 -19.50 8.72
C TRP A 285 0.20 -18.17 9.50
N TYR A 286 -0.53 -18.07 10.60
CA TYR A 286 -0.49 -16.88 11.46
C TYR A 286 0.91 -16.66 12.06
N GLN A 287 1.58 -17.72 12.56
CA GLN A 287 2.94 -17.60 13.09
C GLN A 287 3.94 -17.17 11.99
N PHE A 288 3.76 -17.62 10.75
CA PHE A 288 4.56 -17.16 9.63
C PHE A 288 4.40 -15.63 9.45
N TYR A 289 3.18 -15.11 9.40
CA TYR A 289 2.94 -13.68 9.30
C TYR A 289 3.47 -12.88 10.50
N VAL A 290 3.33 -13.41 11.70
CA VAL A 290 3.91 -12.79 12.90
C VAL A 290 5.42 -12.60 12.72
N SER A 291 6.15 -13.66 12.33
CA SER A 291 7.60 -13.56 12.15
C SER A 291 7.99 -12.69 10.93
N GLU A 292 7.15 -12.65 9.90
CA GLU A 292 7.35 -11.80 8.72
C GLU A 292 7.26 -10.32 9.07
N HIS A 293 6.21 -9.92 9.79
CA HIS A 293 5.94 -8.51 10.13
C HIS A 293 6.82 -8.00 11.27
N THR A 294 7.15 -8.86 12.24
CA THR A 294 7.96 -8.44 13.40
C THR A 294 9.45 -8.62 13.20
N THR A 295 9.86 -9.40 12.19
CA THR A 295 11.25 -9.81 11.98
C THR A 295 11.88 -10.54 13.17
N THR A 296 11.06 -11.13 14.04
CA THR A 296 11.46 -11.84 15.25
C THR A 296 10.88 -13.25 15.29
N ASP A 297 11.40 -14.09 16.22
CA ASP A 297 10.88 -15.44 16.50
C ASP A 297 9.83 -15.46 17.62
N MET A 298 9.32 -14.27 18.02
CA MET A 298 8.31 -14.16 19.08
C MET A 298 7.00 -14.82 18.67
N GLY A 299 6.40 -15.55 19.61
CA GLY A 299 5.05 -16.07 19.46
C GLY A 299 3.98 -15.00 19.69
N ALA A 300 2.78 -15.21 19.16
CA ALA A 300 1.65 -14.30 19.30
C ALA A 300 1.31 -13.96 20.76
N GLN A 301 1.39 -14.93 21.67
CA GLN A 301 1.11 -14.73 23.09
C GLN A 301 2.12 -13.77 23.73
N GLN A 302 3.41 -13.95 23.44
CA GLN A 302 4.46 -13.07 23.93
C GLN A 302 4.27 -11.63 23.46
N ILE A 303 3.92 -11.44 22.18
CA ILE A 303 3.64 -10.11 21.61
C ILE A 303 2.42 -9.49 22.28
N HIS A 304 1.36 -10.27 22.55
CA HIS A 304 0.19 -9.80 23.27
C HIS A 304 0.55 -9.31 24.69
N GLU A 305 1.36 -10.06 25.41
CA GLU A 305 1.81 -9.70 26.77
C GLU A 305 2.63 -8.40 26.76
N ILE A 306 3.53 -8.24 25.79
CA ILE A 306 4.26 -6.99 25.57
C ILE A 306 3.25 -5.84 25.32
N GLY A 307 2.27 -6.05 24.43
CA GLY A 307 1.25 -5.06 24.12
C GLY A 307 0.45 -4.63 25.37
N VAL A 308 0.04 -5.58 26.20
CA VAL A 308 -0.68 -5.27 27.46
C VAL A 308 0.20 -4.48 28.43
N ALA A 309 1.49 -4.82 28.55
CA ALA A 309 2.43 -4.07 29.38
C ALA A 309 2.62 -2.64 28.88
N GLU A 310 2.80 -2.47 27.57
CA GLU A 310 2.97 -1.15 26.94
C GLU A 310 1.71 -0.28 27.07
N VAL A 311 0.51 -0.83 26.91
CA VAL A 311 -0.74 -0.06 27.14
C VAL A 311 -0.78 0.46 28.58
N ARG A 312 -0.43 -0.35 29.56
CA ARG A 312 -0.37 0.10 30.96
C ARG A 312 0.65 1.22 31.17
N ARG A 313 1.84 1.07 30.56
CA ARG A 313 2.90 2.09 30.62
C ARG A 313 2.42 3.41 30.02
N ILE A 314 1.85 3.36 28.81
CA ILE A 314 1.35 4.53 28.08
C ILE A 314 0.23 5.23 28.84
N LEU A 315 -0.75 4.49 29.40
CA LEU A 315 -1.80 5.08 30.22
C LEU A 315 -1.24 5.78 31.46
N GLY A 316 -0.17 5.23 32.05
CA GLY A 316 0.55 5.88 33.16
C GLY A 316 1.19 7.22 32.74
N GLU A 317 1.83 7.25 31.58
CA GLU A 317 2.43 8.46 31.00
C GLU A 317 1.38 9.51 30.61
N MET A 318 0.26 9.10 30.00
CA MET A 318 -0.87 9.98 29.69
C MET A 318 -1.43 10.66 30.96
N ASN A 319 -1.55 9.90 32.07
CA ASN A 319 -1.91 10.47 33.36
C ASN A 319 -0.84 11.45 33.88
N GLY A 320 0.44 11.20 33.60
CA GLY A 320 1.53 12.14 33.86
C GLY A 320 1.34 13.45 33.11
N VAL A 321 1.11 13.39 31.81
CA VAL A 321 0.84 14.56 30.94
C VAL A 321 -0.37 15.33 31.45
N ARG A 322 -1.49 14.64 31.70
CA ARG A 322 -2.71 15.26 32.25
C ARG A 322 -2.44 16.10 33.51
N ARG A 323 -1.64 15.55 34.45
CA ARG A 323 -1.24 16.28 35.67
C ARG A 323 -0.34 17.48 35.36
N THR A 324 0.61 17.32 34.44
CA THR A 324 1.55 18.37 34.04
C THR A 324 0.85 19.58 33.42
N VAL A 325 -0.19 19.35 32.62
CA VAL A 325 -1.01 20.44 32.05
C VAL A 325 -2.07 20.99 33.02
N GLY A 326 -2.14 20.47 34.26
CA GLY A 326 -3.04 20.96 35.31
C GLY A 326 -4.50 20.56 35.14
N PHE A 327 -4.84 19.57 34.29
CA PHE A 327 -6.22 19.15 34.12
C PHE A 327 -6.74 18.38 35.33
N GLN A 328 -7.90 18.79 35.87
CA GLN A 328 -8.51 18.32 37.14
C GLN A 328 -9.52 17.20 36.86
N GLY A 329 -9.56 16.41 36.06
CA GLY A 329 -10.42 15.25 35.82
C GLY A 329 -9.62 13.93 35.73
N ASP A 330 -10.29 12.85 35.45
CA ASP A 330 -9.65 11.58 35.07
C ASP A 330 -9.24 11.56 33.60
N LEU A 331 -8.66 10.45 33.12
CA LEU A 331 -8.24 10.33 31.72
C LEU A 331 -9.41 10.39 30.72
N PRO A 332 -10.55 9.72 30.93
CA PRO A 332 -11.70 9.89 30.06
C PRO A 332 -12.13 11.34 29.92
N ALA A 333 -12.30 12.06 31.03
CA ALA A 333 -12.66 13.49 31.02
C ALA A 333 -11.59 14.36 30.32
N PHE A 334 -10.31 13.98 30.42
CA PHE A 334 -9.24 14.65 29.69
C PHE A 334 -9.32 14.41 28.18
N PHE A 335 -9.66 13.21 27.75
CA PHE A 335 -9.87 12.92 26.33
C PHE A 335 -11.09 13.68 25.78
N ASP A 336 -12.21 13.69 26.52
CA ASP A 336 -13.40 14.47 26.13
C ASP A 336 -13.06 15.97 26.01
N HIS A 337 -12.24 16.51 26.92
CA HIS A 337 -11.76 17.88 26.83
C HIS A 337 -10.93 18.11 25.55
N LEU A 338 -9.99 17.20 25.23
CA LEU A 338 -9.19 17.31 24.01
C LEU A 338 -10.04 17.18 22.73
N GLU A 339 -11.10 16.38 22.76
CA GLU A 339 -12.01 16.20 21.62
C GLU A 339 -13.00 17.38 21.44
N THR A 340 -13.31 18.11 22.49
CA THR A 340 -14.36 19.14 22.45
C THR A 340 -13.86 20.56 22.47
N ASP A 341 -12.64 20.80 22.97
CA ASP A 341 -12.06 22.14 23.05
C ASP A 341 -11.66 22.66 21.66
N PRO A 342 -12.26 23.76 21.16
CA PRO A 342 -11.99 24.27 19.82
C PRO A 342 -10.54 24.71 19.60
N ARG A 343 -9.74 24.90 20.64
CA ARG A 343 -8.31 25.25 20.54
C ARG A 343 -7.48 24.15 19.89
N PHE A 344 -7.96 22.90 19.89
CA PHE A 344 -7.26 21.75 19.32
C PHE A 344 -7.70 21.40 17.89
N TYR A 345 -8.55 22.25 17.27
CA TYR A 345 -9.12 21.95 15.95
C TYR A 345 -8.98 23.14 15.00
N PHE A 346 -8.74 22.83 13.75
CA PHE A 346 -8.89 23.79 12.67
C PHE A 346 -10.36 23.92 12.29
N THR A 347 -10.77 25.12 11.87
CA THR A 347 -12.15 25.41 11.49
C THR A 347 -12.45 25.17 10.03
N ASN A 348 -11.40 25.09 9.19
CA ASN A 348 -11.49 24.83 7.75
C ASN A 348 -10.25 24.11 7.21
N GLY A 349 -10.36 23.55 6.01
CA GLY A 349 -9.30 22.76 5.38
C GLY A 349 -8.05 23.58 5.01
N ALA A 350 -8.23 24.85 4.63
CA ALA A 350 -7.11 25.72 4.24
C ALA A 350 -6.17 26.00 5.42
N ASP A 351 -6.71 26.31 6.59
CA ASP A 351 -5.92 26.52 7.82
C ASP A 351 -5.21 25.24 8.26
N LEU A 352 -5.86 24.08 8.07
CA LEU A 352 -5.27 22.78 8.36
C LEU A 352 -4.06 22.52 7.45
N ILE A 353 -4.19 22.74 6.14
CA ILE A 353 -3.09 22.60 5.17
C ILE A 353 -1.94 23.54 5.52
N GLU A 354 -2.23 24.80 5.86
CA GLU A 354 -1.20 25.75 6.25
C GLU A 354 -0.50 25.34 7.54
N GLY A 355 -1.24 24.83 8.53
CA GLY A 355 -0.67 24.26 9.76
C GLY A 355 0.32 23.14 9.47
N PHE A 356 0.02 22.25 8.53
CA PHE A 356 0.95 21.19 8.10
C PHE A 356 2.16 21.74 7.35
N ARG A 357 2.03 22.79 6.55
CA ARG A 357 3.18 23.44 5.90
C ARG A 357 4.14 24.08 6.90
N VAL A 358 3.61 24.75 7.92
CA VAL A 358 4.43 25.29 9.02
C VAL A 358 5.14 24.16 9.77
N LEU A 359 4.44 23.03 10.03
CA LEU A 359 5.04 21.86 10.67
C LEU A 359 6.15 21.26 9.79
N LYS A 360 5.92 21.12 8.47
CA LYS A 360 6.95 20.69 7.50
C LYS A 360 8.22 21.51 7.63
N GLN A 361 8.12 22.84 7.58
CA GLN A 361 9.28 23.72 7.69
C GLN A 361 10.09 23.50 8.98
N ARG A 362 9.40 23.29 10.11
CA ARG A 362 10.05 22.99 11.39
C ARG A 362 10.74 21.64 11.40
N ILE A 363 10.13 20.62 10.81
CA ILE A 363 10.69 19.28 10.66
C ILE A 363 11.92 19.36 9.76
N ASP A 364 11.81 19.96 8.59
CA ASP A 364 12.90 20.06 7.61
C ASP A 364 14.15 20.73 8.22
N ALA A 365 13.94 21.79 9.01
CA ALA A 365 15.04 22.45 9.72
C ALA A 365 15.70 21.58 10.80
N ALA A 366 14.99 20.55 11.31
CA ALA A 366 15.51 19.63 12.33
C ALA A 366 16.14 18.35 11.73
N LEU A 367 15.78 17.96 10.51
CA LEU A 367 16.26 16.72 9.87
C LEU A 367 17.79 16.58 9.83
N PRO A 368 18.59 17.63 9.55
CA PRO A 368 20.06 17.52 9.54
C PRO A 368 20.69 17.09 10.88
N LYS A 369 19.93 17.20 11.99
CA LYS A 369 20.39 16.72 13.30
C LYS A 369 20.27 15.20 13.47
N LEU A 370 19.45 14.55 12.62
CA LEU A 370 19.13 13.13 12.72
C LEU A 370 19.65 12.32 11.54
N PHE A 371 19.75 12.94 10.36
CA PHE A 371 20.08 12.25 9.11
C PHE A 371 21.26 12.95 8.41
N SER A 372 22.15 12.16 7.83
CA SER A 372 23.28 12.64 7.02
C SER A 372 23.03 12.55 5.51
N VAL A 373 21.98 11.83 5.08
CA VAL A 373 21.59 11.65 3.68
C VAL A 373 20.15 12.08 3.52
N PHE A 374 19.91 12.90 2.50
CA PHE A 374 18.58 13.44 2.18
C PHE A 374 18.15 13.04 0.78
N PRO A 375 16.85 12.83 0.53
CA PRO A 375 16.30 12.75 -0.83
C PRO A 375 16.64 14.02 -1.61
N LYS A 376 16.88 13.89 -2.91
CA LYS A 376 17.07 15.04 -3.81
C LYS A 376 15.74 15.74 -4.15
N ALA A 377 14.66 14.96 -4.17
CA ALA A 377 13.32 15.47 -4.40
C ALA A 377 12.75 16.10 -3.13
N ASP A 378 12.01 17.18 -3.29
CA ASP A 378 11.18 17.76 -2.23
C ASP A 378 9.82 17.05 -2.19
N TYR A 379 9.01 17.32 -1.16
CA TYR A 379 7.66 16.79 -1.01
C TYR A 379 6.66 17.91 -0.74
N GLU A 380 5.44 17.70 -1.18
CA GLU A 380 4.35 18.66 -1.05
C GLU A 380 3.24 18.12 -0.15
N ILE A 381 2.53 19.02 0.51
CA ILE A 381 1.33 18.71 1.28
C ILE A 381 0.13 19.17 0.47
N ARG A 382 -0.72 18.22 0.10
CA ARG A 382 -1.96 18.45 -0.67
C ARG A 382 -3.17 17.88 0.05
N GLU A 383 -4.31 18.46 -0.26
CA GLU A 383 -5.59 17.87 0.05
C GLU A 383 -5.80 16.57 -0.75
N VAL A 384 -6.41 15.57 -0.15
CA VAL A 384 -6.78 14.34 -0.87
C VAL A 384 -8.01 14.59 -1.70
N GLU A 385 -7.92 14.30 -3.00
CA GLU A 385 -9.00 14.52 -3.95
C GLU A 385 -10.25 13.67 -3.64
N ALA A 386 -11.44 14.28 -3.76
CA ALA A 386 -12.68 13.53 -3.84
C ALA A 386 -12.69 12.70 -5.16
N PRO A 387 -13.21 11.48 -5.19
CA PRO A 387 -14.20 10.83 -4.32
C PRO A 387 -13.59 9.82 -3.32
N THR A 388 -12.29 9.81 -3.10
CA THR A 388 -11.65 8.86 -2.18
C THR A 388 -11.85 9.19 -0.70
N THR A 389 -12.56 10.28 -0.41
CA THR A 389 -12.83 10.75 0.93
C THR A 389 -14.31 10.63 1.27
N SER A 390 -14.66 9.84 2.29
CA SER A 390 -15.87 10.12 3.07
C SER A 390 -15.68 11.49 3.73
N GLU A 391 -16.61 12.41 3.63
CA GLU A 391 -16.78 13.74 4.28
C GLU A 391 -15.68 14.32 5.24
N GLU A 392 -14.56 13.63 5.43
CA GLU A 392 -13.41 14.05 6.23
C GLU A 392 -12.29 14.50 5.30
N VAL A 393 -11.74 15.70 5.53
CA VAL A 393 -10.54 16.17 4.84
C VAL A 393 -9.38 15.24 5.18
N LYS A 394 -8.89 14.49 4.20
CA LYS A 394 -7.68 13.67 4.32
C LYS A 394 -6.51 14.43 3.73
N ILE A 395 -5.42 14.49 4.47
CA ILE A 395 -4.16 15.07 4.01
C ILE A 395 -3.26 13.95 3.53
N ARG A 396 -2.70 14.13 2.35
CA ARG A 396 -1.69 13.23 1.79
C ARG A 396 -0.37 13.97 1.60
N THR A 397 0.71 13.34 2.03
CA THR A 397 2.06 13.77 1.67
C THR A 397 2.42 13.13 0.33
N ILE A 398 2.74 13.96 -0.67
CA ILE A 398 3.15 13.51 -2.00
C ILE A 398 4.61 13.88 -2.20
N PHE A 399 5.43 12.88 -2.53
CA PHE A 399 6.79 13.10 -3.00
C PHE A 399 6.74 13.38 -4.50
N THR A 400 7.28 14.50 -4.94
CA THR A 400 7.47 14.80 -6.36
C THR A 400 8.86 14.32 -6.75
N TRP A 401 8.94 13.39 -7.70
CA TRP A 401 10.18 12.83 -8.24
C TRP A 401 10.69 13.68 -9.41
#